data_9fe09b52051aeb641a2013c10821877f
#
_entry.id   9fe09b52051aeb641a2013c10821877f
#
_cell.length_a   1.000
_cell.length_b   1.000
_cell.length_c   1.000
_cell.angle_alpha   90.00
_cell.angle_beta   90.00
_cell.angle_gamma   90.00
#
_symmetry.space_group_name_H-M   'P 1'
#
loop_
_entity.id
_entity.type
_entity.pdbx_description
1 polymer ?
#
loop_
_entity_poly.entity_id
_entity_poly.type
_entity_poly.pdbx_seq_one_letter_code
_entity_poly.pdbx_strand_id
1 'polypeptide(L)'
;MTEIIASAPAAQAAANGHTALSLIDADVHNYPNDIDDLLPFLSRRWQAYIEQSGFKGPNMLRYPKVYDSAARRDAWPPNGKRPGSDPEFARAQLLDTWGIDYAILNPLYSVSTIHNIDLANALMRAVNDWHAAVWLDADERWRGSIIVNLHDGEAAAAEIHRVAKDPRFVQVLLLVRSPAPYGRREFRPIFKAACEVGLPLGIHFGGSGDNPITACGWPSYYIEDHTAMSQAFEAQL
;
A
#
# COMPACT_ATOMS: atom_id res chain seq x y z
N MET A 1 -29.63 19.25 0.17
CA MET A 1 -28.67 18.55 -0.68
C MET A 1 -27.93 19.60 -1.49
N THR A 2 -26.76 20.01 -1.06
CA THR A 2 -26.00 21.07 -1.74
C THR A 2 -24.92 20.34 -2.51
N GLU A 3 -25.04 20.29 -3.83
CA GLU A 3 -23.98 19.82 -4.73
C GLU A 3 -22.80 20.79 -4.62
N ILE A 4 -21.71 20.33 -4.03
CA ILE A 4 -20.42 21.00 -4.16
C ILE A 4 -19.81 20.46 -5.45
N ILE A 5 -20.13 21.07 -6.57
CA ILE A 5 -19.38 20.89 -7.81
C ILE A 5 -18.15 21.79 -7.68
N ALA A 6 -17.04 21.20 -7.24
CA ALA A 6 -15.74 21.84 -7.36
C ALA A 6 -15.34 21.77 -8.84
N SER A 7 -15.44 22.91 -9.55
CA SER A 7 -14.90 23.06 -10.90
C SER A 7 -13.38 22.90 -10.85
N ALA A 8 -12.85 22.00 -11.68
CA ALA A 8 -11.44 21.67 -11.72
C ALA A 8 -10.56 22.93 -12.00
N PRO A 9 -9.52 23.18 -11.21
CA PRO A 9 -8.64 24.35 -11.38
C PRO A 9 -7.77 24.32 -12.65
N ALA A 10 -7.67 23.17 -13.32
CA ALA A 10 -6.79 22.99 -14.49
C ALA A 10 -7.23 23.82 -15.74
N ALA A 11 -8.54 23.99 -15.95
CA ALA A 11 -9.01 24.75 -17.13
C ALA A 11 -8.72 26.24 -17.05
N GLN A 12 -8.54 26.81 -15.87
CA GLN A 12 -8.28 28.25 -15.67
C GLN A 12 -6.81 28.61 -15.77
N ALA A 13 -5.90 27.66 -15.55
CA ALA A 13 -4.45 27.86 -15.64
C ALA A 13 -3.97 28.02 -17.10
N ALA A 14 -4.58 27.30 -18.04
CA ALA A 14 -4.24 27.38 -19.47
C ALA A 14 -4.56 28.75 -20.11
N ALA A 15 -5.50 29.50 -19.56
CA ALA A 15 -5.89 30.83 -20.08
C ALA A 15 -4.88 31.94 -19.72
N ASN A 16 -4.00 31.70 -18.74
CA ASN A 16 -3.09 32.75 -18.22
C ASN A 16 -1.62 32.56 -18.64
N GLY A 17 -1.31 31.68 -19.61
CA GLY A 17 0.06 31.47 -20.09
C GLY A 17 1.00 30.80 -19.08
N HIS A 18 0.50 30.27 -17.99
CA HIS A 18 1.26 29.46 -17.06
C HIS A 18 1.34 28.02 -17.59
N THR A 19 2.55 27.46 -17.64
CA THR A 19 2.74 26.02 -17.87
C THR A 19 1.94 25.29 -16.80
N ALA A 20 1.00 24.43 -17.19
CA ALA A 20 0.27 23.61 -16.24
C ALA A 20 1.29 22.79 -15.43
N LEU A 21 1.23 22.89 -14.12
CA LEU A 21 2.05 22.07 -13.24
C LEU A 21 1.58 20.62 -13.35
N SER A 22 2.54 19.69 -13.48
CA SER A 22 2.25 18.27 -13.39
C SER A 22 1.78 17.96 -11.96
N LEU A 23 0.64 17.28 -11.84
CA LEU A 23 0.07 16.89 -10.56
C LEU A 23 0.36 15.42 -10.30
N ILE A 24 1.08 15.15 -9.22
CA ILE A 24 1.41 13.79 -8.79
C ILE A 24 0.80 13.56 -7.41
N ASP A 25 -0.05 12.53 -7.30
CA ASP A 25 -0.53 12.03 -6.01
C ASP A 25 0.37 10.87 -5.57
N ALA A 26 1.11 11.06 -4.48
CA ALA A 26 2.09 10.09 -4.02
C ALA A 26 1.55 9.07 -3.00
N ASP A 27 0.27 9.14 -2.65
CA ASP A 27 -0.29 8.32 -1.56
C ASP A 27 -1.71 7.82 -1.83
N VAL A 28 -1.84 6.97 -2.84
CA VAL A 28 -3.11 6.33 -3.18
C VAL A 28 -3.12 4.88 -2.71
N HIS A 29 -4.15 4.51 -1.97
CA HIS A 29 -4.26 3.17 -1.38
C HIS A 29 -5.10 2.24 -2.24
N ASN A 30 -4.53 1.12 -2.63
CA ASN A 30 -5.21 0.06 -3.34
C ASN A 30 -5.11 -1.27 -2.57
N TYR A 31 -6.16 -2.07 -2.67
CA TYR A 31 -6.28 -3.33 -1.93
C TYR A 31 -6.94 -4.39 -2.80
N PRO A 32 -6.56 -5.68 -2.67
CA PRO A 32 -7.42 -6.76 -3.13
C PRO A 32 -8.74 -6.71 -2.36
N ASN A 33 -9.87 -6.97 -3.02
CA ASN A 33 -11.17 -6.98 -2.35
C ASN A 33 -11.22 -8.04 -1.23
N ASP A 34 -10.65 -9.21 -1.51
CA ASP A 34 -10.44 -10.30 -0.56
C ASP A 34 -9.23 -11.15 -0.98
N ILE A 35 -9.01 -12.27 -0.29
CA ILE A 35 -7.90 -13.18 -0.57
C ILE A 35 -8.06 -13.87 -1.94
N ASP A 36 -9.28 -14.01 -2.44
CA ASP A 36 -9.57 -14.70 -3.69
C ASP A 36 -8.97 -13.94 -4.90
N ASP A 37 -8.85 -12.61 -4.81
CA ASP A 37 -8.17 -11.80 -5.82
C ASP A 37 -6.67 -12.15 -5.96
N LEU A 38 -6.06 -12.70 -4.93
CA LEU A 38 -4.65 -13.09 -4.92
C LEU A 38 -4.41 -14.54 -5.31
N LEU A 39 -5.43 -15.40 -5.28
CA LEU A 39 -5.28 -16.83 -5.60
C LEU A 39 -4.69 -17.08 -6.99
N PRO A 40 -5.03 -16.34 -8.06
CA PRO A 40 -4.43 -16.54 -9.38
C PRO A 40 -2.91 -16.34 -9.42
N PHE A 41 -2.35 -15.57 -8.48
CA PHE A 41 -0.93 -15.24 -8.39
C PHE A 41 -0.17 -16.15 -7.42
N LEU A 42 -0.86 -17.11 -6.79
CA LEU A 42 -0.28 -18.08 -5.86
C LEU A 42 -0.11 -19.45 -6.51
N SER A 43 0.91 -20.18 -6.06
CA SER A 43 1.06 -21.59 -6.44
C SER A 43 -0.10 -22.45 -5.91
N ARG A 44 -0.37 -23.59 -6.58
CA ARG A 44 -1.43 -24.53 -6.14
C ARG A 44 -1.29 -24.98 -4.69
N ARG A 45 -0.05 -25.12 -4.19
CA ARG A 45 0.19 -25.44 -2.78
C ARG A 45 -0.40 -24.40 -1.85
N TRP A 46 -0.16 -23.13 -2.15
CA TRP A 46 -0.65 -22.04 -1.31
C TRP A 46 -2.15 -21.80 -1.46
N GLN A 47 -2.70 -21.99 -2.65
CA GLN A 47 -4.16 -21.97 -2.86
C GLN A 47 -4.84 -23.04 -1.98
N ALA A 48 -4.36 -24.28 -2.02
CA ALA A 48 -4.88 -25.36 -1.19
C ALA A 48 -4.71 -25.10 0.32
N TYR A 49 -3.59 -24.52 0.73
CA TYR A 49 -3.37 -24.13 2.12
C TYR A 49 -4.37 -23.08 2.59
N ILE A 50 -4.59 -22.04 1.79
CA ILE A 50 -5.55 -20.97 2.09
C ILE A 50 -6.97 -21.53 2.19
N GLU A 51 -7.39 -22.36 1.25
CA GLU A 51 -8.68 -23.01 1.25
C GLU A 51 -8.88 -23.89 2.51
N GLN A 52 -7.92 -24.75 2.83
CA GLN A 52 -8.01 -25.67 3.98
C GLN A 52 -7.93 -24.96 5.32
N SER A 53 -7.10 -23.91 5.45
CA SER A 53 -6.93 -23.17 6.70
C SER A 53 -8.03 -22.12 6.93
N GLY A 54 -8.77 -21.74 5.90
CA GLY A 54 -9.71 -20.63 5.96
C GLY A 54 -9.05 -19.26 6.14
N PHE A 55 -7.76 -19.13 5.75
CA PHE A 55 -7.04 -17.86 5.84
C PHE A 55 -7.70 -16.78 4.98
N LYS A 56 -7.95 -15.60 5.56
CA LYS A 56 -8.66 -14.49 4.91
C LYS A 56 -7.77 -13.28 4.62
N GLY A 57 -6.47 -13.39 4.86
CA GLY A 57 -5.51 -12.30 4.72
C GLY A 57 -4.87 -11.90 6.03
N PRO A 58 -3.96 -10.93 6.02
CA PRO A 58 -3.33 -10.41 7.22
C PRO A 58 -4.37 -9.88 8.20
N ASN A 59 -4.33 -10.35 9.44
CA ASN A 59 -5.22 -9.87 10.48
C ASN A 59 -4.58 -8.64 11.13
N MET A 60 -5.05 -7.47 10.76
CA MET A 60 -4.68 -6.24 11.44
C MET A 60 -5.58 -6.05 12.64
N LEU A 61 -5.04 -6.31 13.83
CA LEU A 61 -5.72 -5.97 15.08
C LEU A 61 -5.84 -4.45 15.15
N ARG A 62 -7.07 -3.95 15.03
CA ARG A 62 -7.37 -2.53 15.15
C ARG A 62 -8.35 -2.30 16.29
N TYR A 63 -8.00 -1.38 17.14
CA TYR A 63 -8.89 -0.90 18.19
C TYR A 63 -8.81 0.64 18.26
N PRO A 64 -9.94 1.33 18.35
CA PRO A 64 -11.28 0.82 18.12
C PRO A 64 -11.43 0.27 16.69
N LYS A 65 -12.36 -0.67 16.49
CA LYS A 65 -12.65 -1.21 15.16
C LYS A 65 -13.19 -0.09 14.27
N VAL A 66 -12.44 0.27 13.27
CA VAL A 66 -12.84 1.26 12.26
C VAL A 66 -13.30 0.56 10.99
N TYR A 67 -13.98 1.29 10.10
CA TYR A 67 -14.30 0.80 8.77
C TYR A 67 -13.03 0.43 8.00
N ASP A 68 -13.19 -0.48 7.05
CA ASP A 68 -12.09 -0.91 6.21
C ASP A 68 -11.33 0.28 5.63
N SER A 69 -10.02 0.27 5.86
CA SER A 69 -9.10 1.33 5.41
C SER A 69 -9.41 2.74 5.92
N ALA A 70 -10.27 2.88 6.94
CA ALA A 70 -10.75 4.18 7.42
C ALA A 70 -11.25 5.10 6.29
N ALA A 71 -11.77 4.50 5.21
CA ALA A 71 -12.11 5.19 3.99
C ALA A 71 -13.35 6.09 4.12
N ARG A 72 -13.32 7.19 3.41
CA ARG A 72 -14.48 8.08 3.24
C ARG A 72 -15.62 7.32 2.57
N ARG A 73 -16.85 7.77 2.82
CA ARG A 73 -18.05 7.13 2.27
C ARG A 73 -18.09 7.17 0.73
N ASP A 74 -17.57 8.23 0.13
CA ASP A 74 -17.49 8.41 -1.32
C ASP A 74 -16.38 7.60 -1.99
N ALA A 75 -15.46 7.01 -1.22
CA ALA A 75 -14.44 6.09 -1.71
C ALA A 75 -14.96 4.64 -1.91
N TRP A 76 -16.21 4.38 -1.53
CA TRP A 76 -16.82 3.06 -1.72
C TRP A 76 -17.36 2.94 -3.14
N PRO A 77 -16.88 1.97 -3.94
CA PRO A 77 -17.36 1.79 -5.30
C PRO A 77 -18.82 1.31 -5.30
N PRO A 78 -19.61 1.68 -6.33
CA PRO A 78 -21.04 1.33 -6.39
C PRO A 78 -21.31 -0.17 -6.52
N ASN A 79 -20.31 -0.96 -6.89
CA ASN A 79 -20.41 -2.42 -6.99
C ASN A 79 -20.39 -3.14 -5.62
N GLY A 80 -20.31 -2.40 -4.51
CA GLY A 80 -20.32 -2.95 -3.15
C GLY A 80 -19.00 -3.57 -2.68
N LYS A 81 -17.94 -3.51 -3.48
CA LYS A 81 -16.60 -3.91 -3.08
C LYS A 81 -16.01 -2.92 -2.07
N ARG A 82 -14.89 -3.28 -1.47
CA ARG A 82 -14.21 -2.40 -0.51
C ARG A 82 -13.53 -1.21 -1.20
N PRO A 83 -13.30 -0.10 -0.49
CA PRO A 83 -12.55 1.03 -1.01
C PRO A 83 -11.15 0.62 -1.48
N GLY A 84 -10.71 1.20 -2.59
CA GLY A 84 -9.39 0.91 -3.16
C GLY A 84 -9.27 -0.46 -3.84
N SER A 85 -10.39 -1.15 -4.14
CA SER A 85 -10.36 -2.45 -4.84
C SER A 85 -10.85 -2.41 -6.29
N ASP A 86 -11.27 -1.24 -6.77
CA ASP A 86 -11.80 -1.06 -8.12
C ASP A 86 -10.98 -0.02 -8.89
N PRO A 87 -10.10 -0.45 -9.83
CA PRO A 87 -9.24 0.45 -10.58
C PRO A 87 -10.00 1.46 -11.43
N GLU A 88 -11.12 1.06 -12.05
CA GLU A 88 -11.94 1.94 -12.90
C GLU A 88 -12.61 3.04 -12.09
N PHE A 89 -13.16 2.67 -10.94
CA PHE A 89 -13.76 3.64 -10.03
C PHE A 89 -12.70 4.62 -9.48
N ALA A 90 -11.54 4.11 -9.07
CA ALA A 90 -10.44 4.94 -8.58
C ALA A 90 -9.90 5.88 -9.67
N ARG A 91 -9.76 5.39 -10.91
CA ARG A 91 -9.37 6.21 -12.06
C ARG A 91 -10.33 7.38 -12.26
N ALA A 92 -11.62 7.09 -12.34
CA ALA A 92 -12.64 8.12 -12.56
C ALA A 92 -12.69 9.14 -11.40
N GLN A 93 -12.59 8.65 -10.14
CA GLN A 93 -12.68 9.50 -8.96
C GLN A 93 -11.45 10.38 -8.75
N LEU A 94 -10.25 9.86 -9.01
CA LEU A 94 -8.98 10.54 -8.73
C LEU A 94 -8.36 11.12 -10.01
N LEU A 95 -7.94 10.27 -10.93
CA LEU A 95 -7.14 10.70 -12.07
C LEU A 95 -7.91 11.62 -12.99
N ASP A 96 -9.14 11.24 -13.35
CA ASP A 96 -9.93 11.99 -14.32
C ASP A 96 -10.56 13.25 -13.70
N THR A 97 -11.07 13.12 -12.46
CA THR A 97 -11.73 14.26 -11.78
C THR A 97 -10.76 15.39 -11.44
N TRP A 98 -9.55 15.06 -11.02
CA TRP A 98 -8.56 16.03 -10.55
C TRP A 98 -7.46 16.34 -11.57
N GLY A 99 -7.46 15.68 -12.73
CA GLY A 99 -6.45 15.86 -13.76
C GLY A 99 -5.05 15.44 -13.26
N ILE A 100 -4.97 14.33 -12.53
CA ILE A 100 -3.73 13.80 -11.99
C ILE A 100 -2.93 13.15 -13.11
N ASP A 101 -1.67 13.57 -13.29
CA ASP A 101 -0.78 13.04 -14.31
C ASP A 101 -0.20 11.69 -13.92
N TYR A 102 0.16 11.53 -12.63
CA TYR A 102 0.62 10.26 -12.07
C TYR A 102 0.13 10.09 -10.65
N ALA A 103 -0.21 8.86 -10.29
CA ALA A 103 -0.54 8.51 -8.91
C ALA A 103 0.23 7.26 -8.47
N ILE A 104 0.86 7.34 -7.28
CA ILE A 104 1.63 6.25 -6.71
C ILE A 104 0.72 5.44 -5.79
N LEU A 105 0.54 4.18 -6.14
CA LEU A 105 -0.27 3.22 -5.43
C LEU A 105 0.53 2.54 -4.31
N ASN A 106 0.01 2.62 -3.11
CA ASN A 106 0.60 2.05 -1.89
C ASN A 106 -0.29 0.92 -1.35
N PRO A 107 -0.11 -0.34 -1.78
CA PRO A 107 -0.89 -1.45 -1.26
C PRO A 107 -0.44 -1.77 0.18
N LEU A 108 -1.22 -1.33 1.16
CA LEU A 108 -0.90 -1.54 2.58
C LEU A 108 -1.24 -2.98 3.03
N TYR A 109 -0.93 -3.97 2.22
CA TYR A 109 -1.13 -5.38 2.53
C TYR A 109 0.00 -5.89 3.42
N SER A 110 -0.25 -5.89 4.73
CA SER A 110 0.77 -6.09 5.78
C SER A 110 1.25 -7.55 5.87
N VAL A 111 1.97 -8.04 4.87
CA VAL A 111 2.52 -9.41 4.83
C VAL A 111 3.41 -9.72 6.03
N SER A 112 4.09 -8.72 6.56
CA SER A 112 4.97 -8.87 7.75
C SER A 112 4.21 -9.13 9.06
N THR A 113 2.88 -9.14 9.07
CA THR A 113 2.10 -9.58 10.22
C THR A 113 1.77 -11.08 10.19
N ILE A 114 2.18 -11.78 9.13
CA ILE A 114 1.92 -13.21 8.95
C ILE A 114 3.09 -14.00 9.53
N HIS A 115 2.81 -14.79 10.58
CA HIS A 115 3.84 -15.57 11.28
C HIS A 115 4.47 -16.67 10.43
N ASN A 116 3.75 -17.25 9.48
CA ASN A 116 4.30 -18.19 8.52
C ASN A 116 5.08 -17.43 7.45
N ILE A 117 6.41 -17.37 7.59
CA ILE A 117 7.30 -16.59 6.71
C ILE A 117 7.20 -17.04 5.25
N ASP A 118 7.08 -18.34 4.99
CA ASP A 118 6.94 -18.85 3.63
C ASP A 118 5.63 -18.41 2.97
N LEU A 119 4.53 -18.40 3.73
CA LEU A 119 3.25 -17.83 3.26
C LEU A 119 3.35 -16.32 3.05
N ALA A 120 4.00 -15.62 3.98
CA ALA A 120 4.21 -14.18 3.88
C ALA A 120 5.01 -13.83 2.61
N ASN A 121 6.07 -14.58 2.30
CA ASN A 121 6.87 -14.41 1.09
C ASN A 121 6.06 -14.73 -0.18
N ALA A 122 5.23 -15.79 -0.15
CA ALA A 122 4.36 -16.12 -1.28
C ALA A 122 3.32 -15.02 -1.53
N LEU A 123 2.71 -14.47 -0.47
CA LEU A 123 1.74 -13.38 -0.57
C LEU A 123 2.41 -12.05 -0.97
N MET A 124 3.62 -11.76 -0.51
CA MET A 124 4.41 -10.62 -0.98
C MET A 124 4.52 -10.62 -2.51
N ARG A 125 4.90 -11.77 -3.08
CA ARG A 125 5.00 -11.92 -4.54
C ARG A 125 3.64 -11.79 -5.22
N ALA A 126 2.62 -12.46 -4.68
CA ALA A 126 1.28 -12.44 -5.24
C ALA A 126 0.67 -11.04 -5.26
N VAL A 127 0.89 -10.25 -4.20
CA VAL A 127 0.41 -8.84 -4.15
C VAL A 127 1.14 -7.97 -5.16
N ASN A 128 2.46 -8.09 -5.31
CA ASN A 128 3.20 -7.33 -6.31
C ASN A 128 2.78 -7.72 -7.74
N ASP A 129 2.54 -9.00 -8.01
CA ASP A 129 2.07 -9.47 -9.32
C ASP A 129 0.63 -9.02 -9.60
N TRP A 130 -0.27 -9.12 -8.62
CA TRP A 130 -1.63 -8.58 -8.68
C TRP A 130 -1.63 -7.07 -8.92
N HIS A 131 -0.77 -6.35 -8.23
CA HIS A 131 -0.63 -4.90 -8.36
C HIS A 131 -0.27 -4.52 -9.80
N ALA A 132 0.70 -5.20 -10.41
CA ALA A 132 1.05 -4.99 -11.81
C ALA A 132 -0.12 -5.30 -12.75
N ALA A 133 -0.70 -6.49 -12.64
CA ALA A 133 -1.68 -7.01 -13.59
C ALA A 133 -3.07 -6.36 -13.47
N VAL A 134 -3.47 -5.94 -12.26
CA VAL A 134 -4.83 -5.41 -12.04
C VAL A 134 -4.85 -3.89 -12.04
N TRP A 135 -3.81 -3.26 -11.51
CA TRP A 135 -3.76 -1.81 -11.35
C TRP A 135 -2.90 -1.11 -12.39
N LEU A 136 -1.61 -1.51 -12.50
CA LEU A 136 -0.71 -0.82 -13.41
C LEU A 136 -1.04 -1.06 -14.89
N ASP A 137 -1.69 -2.18 -15.20
CA ASP A 137 -2.18 -2.45 -16.55
C ASP A 137 -3.51 -1.74 -16.88
N ALA A 138 -4.22 -1.20 -15.87
CA ALA A 138 -5.51 -0.54 -16.05
C ALA A 138 -5.41 0.89 -16.58
N ASP A 139 -4.36 1.64 -16.22
CA ASP A 139 -4.14 3.01 -16.68
C ASP A 139 -2.65 3.36 -16.61
N GLU A 140 -2.13 4.01 -17.65
CA GLU A 140 -0.72 4.38 -17.78
C GLU A 140 -0.24 5.43 -16.77
N ARG A 141 -1.15 6.10 -16.07
CA ARG A 141 -0.84 7.07 -15.01
C ARG A 141 -0.56 6.44 -13.66
N TRP A 142 -0.92 5.16 -13.46
CA TRP A 142 -0.62 4.46 -12.23
C TRP A 142 0.86 4.13 -12.10
N ARG A 143 1.41 4.34 -10.91
CA ARG A 143 2.75 3.90 -10.51
C ARG A 143 2.63 3.03 -9.26
N GLY A 144 3.49 2.03 -9.15
CA GLY A 144 3.42 1.05 -8.07
C GLY A 144 4.51 1.22 -7.03
N SER A 145 4.19 0.83 -5.80
CA SER A 145 5.14 0.62 -4.73
C SER A 145 5.37 -0.87 -4.52
N ILE A 146 6.63 -1.29 -4.44
CA ILE A 146 7.00 -2.68 -4.17
C ILE A 146 6.79 -2.96 -2.69
N ILE A 147 5.90 -3.89 -2.33
CA ILE A 147 5.79 -4.36 -0.95
C ILE A 147 6.82 -5.44 -0.65
N VAL A 148 7.29 -5.48 0.59
CA VAL A 148 8.31 -6.43 1.05
C VAL A 148 7.92 -7.07 2.37
N ASN A 149 8.43 -8.29 2.61
CA ASN A 149 8.32 -8.95 3.91
C ASN A 149 9.52 -8.59 4.78
N LEU A 150 9.27 -7.88 5.88
CA LEU A 150 10.32 -7.40 6.79
C LEU A 150 10.94 -8.50 7.67
N HIS A 151 10.33 -9.69 7.71
CA HIS A 151 10.87 -10.83 8.45
C HIS A 151 11.87 -11.68 7.64
N ASP A 152 12.01 -11.39 6.33
CA ASP A 152 12.95 -12.10 5.46
C ASP A 152 13.62 -11.14 4.49
N GLY A 153 14.69 -10.51 4.96
CA GLY A 153 15.41 -9.48 4.20
C GLY A 153 15.99 -9.98 2.87
N GLU A 154 16.41 -11.24 2.80
CA GLU A 154 16.96 -11.82 1.57
C GLU A 154 15.86 -12.11 0.53
N ALA A 155 14.72 -12.67 0.96
CA ALA A 155 13.58 -12.84 0.08
C ALA A 155 13.01 -11.47 -0.40
N ALA A 156 12.98 -10.49 0.49
CA ALA A 156 12.58 -9.11 0.15
C ALA A 156 13.52 -8.48 -0.89
N ALA A 157 14.84 -8.65 -0.72
CA ALA A 157 15.83 -8.16 -1.68
C ALA A 157 15.68 -8.82 -3.06
N ALA A 158 15.50 -10.14 -3.09
CA ALA A 158 15.26 -10.88 -4.33
C ALA A 158 13.98 -10.41 -5.02
N GLU A 159 12.93 -10.10 -4.26
CA GLU A 159 11.68 -9.57 -4.78
C GLU A 159 11.83 -8.16 -5.33
N ILE A 160 12.56 -7.27 -4.67
CA ILE A 160 12.87 -5.93 -5.18
C ILE A 160 13.55 -6.03 -6.55
N HIS A 161 14.59 -6.86 -6.68
CA HIS A 161 15.27 -7.07 -7.97
C HIS A 161 14.37 -7.67 -9.04
N ARG A 162 13.40 -8.49 -8.66
CA ARG A 162 12.44 -9.08 -9.60
C ARG A 162 11.47 -8.05 -10.13
N VAL A 163 10.85 -7.30 -9.23
CA VAL A 163 9.75 -6.38 -9.53
C VAL A 163 10.24 -5.08 -10.17
N ALA A 164 11.41 -4.57 -9.77
CA ALA A 164 12.00 -3.35 -10.31
C ALA A 164 12.37 -3.43 -11.81
N LYS A 165 12.24 -4.61 -12.44
CA LYS A 165 12.35 -4.75 -13.89
C LYS A 165 11.18 -4.11 -14.64
N ASP A 166 10.05 -3.94 -13.99
CA ASP A 166 8.93 -3.16 -14.50
C ASP A 166 9.10 -1.69 -14.06
N PRO A 167 9.36 -0.77 -14.99
CA PRO A 167 9.65 0.63 -14.68
C PRO A 167 8.45 1.39 -14.09
N ARG A 168 7.27 0.80 -14.06
CA ARG A 168 6.10 1.39 -13.42
C ARG A 168 6.15 1.32 -11.90
N PHE A 169 7.00 0.45 -11.33
CA PHE A 169 7.29 0.46 -9.90
C PHE A 169 8.36 1.52 -9.61
N VAL A 170 8.03 2.48 -8.74
CA VAL A 170 8.83 3.69 -8.54
C VAL A 170 9.42 3.83 -7.15
N GLN A 171 9.03 2.97 -6.22
CA GLN A 171 9.57 2.95 -4.85
C GLN A 171 9.43 1.58 -4.19
N VAL A 172 10.19 1.34 -3.12
CA VAL A 172 9.99 0.23 -2.19
C VAL A 172 9.23 0.76 -0.97
N LEU A 173 8.10 0.11 -0.63
CA LEU A 173 7.23 0.53 0.47
C LEU A 173 7.62 -0.17 1.78
N LEU A 174 7.96 0.63 2.77
CA LEU A 174 8.17 0.21 4.14
C LEU A 174 7.07 0.79 5.04
N LEU A 175 6.87 0.19 6.21
CA LEU A 175 5.85 0.63 7.14
C LEU A 175 6.49 1.18 8.41
N VAL A 176 5.89 2.22 8.99
CA VAL A 176 6.40 2.88 10.21
C VAL A 176 6.59 1.89 11.35
N ARG A 177 5.65 0.97 11.54
CA ARG A 177 5.79 -0.10 12.53
C ARG A 177 6.44 -1.32 11.89
N SER A 178 7.74 -1.45 12.06
CA SER A 178 8.49 -2.64 11.68
C SER A 178 8.72 -3.55 12.90
N PRO A 179 9.07 -4.83 12.69
CA PRO A 179 9.34 -5.75 13.79
C PRO A 179 10.58 -5.38 14.63
N ALA A 180 11.44 -4.51 14.09
CA ALA A 180 12.64 -4.01 14.75
C ALA A 180 13.09 -2.68 14.11
N PRO A 181 13.95 -1.87 14.76
CA PRO A 181 14.50 -0.64 14.18
C PRO A 181 15.22 -0.89 12.85
N TYR A 182 14.97 -0.05 11.85
CA TYR A 182 15.47 -0.24 10.49
C TYR A 182 17.01 -0.21 10.37
N GLY A 183 17.72 0.33 11.37
CA GLY A 183 19.18 0.27 11.45
C GLY A 183 19.76 -1.13 11.70
N ARG A 184 18.94 -2.14 12.01
CA ARG A 184 19.39 -3.50 12.26
C ARG A 184 19.88 -4.20 11.00
N ARG A 185 20.80 -5.15 11.20
CA ARG A 185 21.48 -5.87 10.09
C ARG A 185 20.51 -6.65 9.19
N GLU A 186 19.44 -7.15 9.75
CA GLU A 186 18.43 -7.94 9.05
C GLU A 186 17.74 -7.20 7.90
N PHE A 187 17.67 -5.85 7.98
CA PHE A 187 17.08 -5.02 6.92
C PHE A 187 18.08 -4.57 5.84
N ARG A 188 19.39 -4.77 6.06
CA ARG A 188 20.43 -4.34 5.10
C ARG A 188 20.23 -4.88 3.68
N PRO A 189 19.80 -6.15 3.47
CA PRO A 189 19.55 -6.67 2.13
C PRO A 189 18.49 -5.83 1.38
N ILE A 190 17.44 -5.37 2.06
CA ILE A 190 16.38 -4.53 1.49
C ILE A 190 16.95 -3.19 1.02
N PHE A 191 17.70 -2.51 1.89
CA PHE A 191 18.30 -1.22 1.57
C PHE A 191 19.31 -1.32 0.43
N LYS A 192 20.14 -2.37 0.48
CA LYS A 192 21.11 -2.65 -0.58
C LYS A 192 20.41 -2.87 -1.93
N ALA A 193 19.38 -3.72 -1.97
CA ALA A 193 18.64 -4.00 -3.19
C ALA A 193 17.96 -2.73 -3.74
N ALA A 194 17.33 -1.91 -2.89
CA ALA A 194 16.73 -0.63 -3.30
C ALA A 194 17.77 0.31 -3.93
N CYS A 195 18.95 0.43 -3.32
CA CYS A 195 20.08 1.20 -3.88
C CYS A 195 20.56 0.65 -5.23
N GLU A 196 20.69 -0.67 -5.35
CA GLU A 196 21.16 -1.34 -6.58
C GLU A 196 20.21 -1.14 -7.76
N VAL A 197 18.90 -1.08 -7.51
CA VAL A 197 17.90 -0.82 -8.55
C VAL A 197 17.56 0.67 -8.70
N GLY A 198 18.11 1.55 -7.86
CA GLY A 198 17.91 3.00 -7.93
C GLY A 198 16.52 3.46 -7.48
N LEU A 199 15.81 2.69 -6.64
CA LEU A 199 14.49 3.05 -6.14
C LEU A 199 14.57 3.69 -4.75
N PRO A 200 13.81 4.78 -4.50
CA PRO A 200 13.65 5.36 -3.16
C PRO A 200 12.86 4.42 -2.24
N LEU A 201 13.01 4.64 -0.93
CA LEU A 201 12.22 4.00 0.11
C LEU A 201 11.09 4.94 0.52
N GLY A 202 9.85 4.50 0.38
CA GLY A 202 8.68 5.17 0.95
C GLY A 202 8.35 4.55 2.30
N ILE A 203 8.32 5.35 3.38
CA ILE A 203 7.93 4.87 4.71
C ILE A 203 6.53 5.40 5.00
N HIS A 204 5.56 4.49 5.10
CA HIS A 204 4.16 4.82 5.24
C HIS A 204 3.63 4.46 6.63
N PHE A 205 2.65 5.22 7.09
CA PHE A 205 1.85 4.93 8.26
C PHE A 205 1.30 3.50 8.20
N GLY A 206 1.44 2.72 9.28
CA GLY A 206 0.94 1.35 9.38
C GLY A 206 2.00 0.36 9.86
N GLY A 207 1.72 -0.92 9.72
CA GLY A 207 2.62 -2.01 10.06
C GLY A 207 2.11 -2.94 11.16
N SER A 208 3.02 -3.61 11.86
CA SER A 208 2.71 -4.57 12.92
C SER A 208 1.91 -3.94 14.06
N GLY A 209 0.90 -4.63 14.55
CA GLY A 209 0.09 -4.21 15.70
C GLY A 209 0.73 -4.46 17.08
N ASP A 210 1.92 -5.06 17.10
CA ASP A 210 2.53 -5.57 18.34
C ASP A 210 3.26 -4.50 19.17
N ASN A 211 3.46 -3.32 18.61
CA ASN A 211 4.10 -2.22 19.33
C ASN A 211 3.11 -1.49 20.24
N PRO A 212 3.45 -1.23 21.50
CA PRO A 212 2.62 -0.43 22.37
C PRO A 212 2.46 0.98 21.76
N ILE A 213 1.22 1.40 21.63
CA ILE A 213 0.88 2.59 20.88
C ILE A 213 0.81 3.80 21.80
N THR A 214 0.40 3.60 23.05
CA THR A 214 0.37 4.65 24.07
C THR A 214 0.69 4.08 25.45
N ALA A 215 1.08 4.96 26.38
CA ALA A 215 1.26 4.59 27.79
C ALA A 215 -0.05 4.26 28.52
N CYS A 216 -1.19 4.63 27.95
CA CYS A 216 -2.51 4.48 28.57
C CYS A 216 -3.29 3.24 28.08
N GLY A 217 -2.72 2.44 27.18
CA GLY A 217 -3.38 1.27 26.59
C GLY A 217 -3.77 1.49 25.13
N TRP A 218 -4.96 1.00 24.72
CA TRP A 218 -5.40 1.09 23.35
C TRP A 218 -5.81 2.51 22.97
N PRO A 219 -5.20 3.08 21.91
CA PRO A 219 -5.44 4.46 21.53
C PRO A 219 -6.76 4.64 20.79
N SER A 220 -7.28 5.85 20.84
CA SER A 220 -8.24 6.29 19.85
C SER A 220 -7.57 6.43 18.47
N TYR A 221 -8.30 6.11 17.43
CA TYR A 221 -7.74 6.13 16.06
C TYR A 221 -7.24 7.51 15.64
N TYR A 222 -8.00 8.56 15.94
CA TYR A 222 -7.71 9.88 15.40
C TYR A 222 -6.62 10.66 16.12
N ILE A 223 -6.48 10.47 17.40
CA ILE A 223 -5.55 11.29 18.20
C ILE A 223 -4.34 10.45 18.58
N GLU A 224 -4.58 9.39 19.33
CA GLU A 224 -3.51 8.64 19.98
C GLU A 224 -2.75 7.77 18.98
N ASP A 225 -3.43 7.15 18.03
CA ASP A 225 -2.77 6.31 17.03
C ASP A 225 -1.92 7.17 16.06
N HIS A 226 -2.41 8.31 15.61
CA HIS A 226 -1.63 9.23 14.77
C HIS A 226 -0.42 9.81 15.52
N THR A 227 -0.59 10.19 16.77
CA THR A 227 0.53 10.69 17.61
C THR A 227 1.57 9.60 17.84
N ALA A 228 1.12 8.38 18.14
CA ALA A 228 2.00 7.24 18.33
C ALA A 228 2.78 6.84 17.07
N MET A 229 2.19 7.04 15.87
CA MET A 229 2.88 6.79 14.60
C MET A 229 4.06 7.74 14.39
N SER A 230 3.95 9.00 14.74
CA SER A 230 5.08 9.94 14.65
C SER A 230 6.24 9.48 15.54
N GLN A 231 5.94 9.09 16.78
CA GLN A 231 6.95 8.54 17.69
C GLN A 231 7.54 7.22 17.17
N ALA A 232 6.70 6.35 16.61
CA ALA A 232 7.18 5.10 16.02
C ALA A 232 8.12 5.37 14.84
N PHE A 233 7.81 6.33 13.99
CA PHE A 233 8.67 6.74 12.89
C PHE A 233 10.04 7.21 13.38
N GLU A 234 10.09 8.12 14.34
CA GLU A 234 11.34 8.61 14.91
C GLU A 234 12.17 7.50 15.58
N ALA A 235 11.51 6.53 16.20
CA ALA A 235 12.19 5.41 16.87
C ALA A 235 12.71 4.33 15.89
N GLN A 236 12.22 4.29 14.66
CA GLN A 236 12.61 3.30 13.65
C GLN A 236 13.80 3.74 12.79
N LEU A 237 14.06 5.02 12.69
CA LEU A 237 15.16 5.59 11.92
C LEU A 237 16.40 5.82 12.77
#